data_86d6266040e44975600421c205bd9405
#
_entry.id   86d6266040e44975600421c205bd9405
#
_cell.length_a   1.000
_cell.length_b   1.000
_cell.length_c   1.000
_cell.angle_alpha   90.00
_cell.angle_beta   90.00
_cell.angle_gamma   90.00
#
_symmetry.space_group_name_H-M   'P 1'
#
loop_
_entity.id
_entity.type
_entity.pdbx_description
1 polymer ?
#
loop_
_entity_poly.entity_id
_entity_poly.type
_entity_poly.pdbx_seq_one_letter_code
_entity_poly.pdbx_strand_id
1 'polypeptide(L)'
;MSYSGEKMTSQVQKAKSFRKLHVPSEPLILFNIWDPGSAKAVGEAGAKALATSSWAVSESNGYTDGEHTPLSFVMENLRRIVEATDLPVTVDLESGYGDTAKKVGETIGLALKAGAIGCNLEDSFPENGSLRKTVQQVDRIRQARQRADEANVPFFINARTDVFIQVSQKEHNGALVAQALERAHAYAEAGADGFFVPGLADLGLIANLTKASPLPVNIMVSEDAPLSALAKRGVARVSYGADPYIVTMKALQEAARKAKLR
;
A
#
# COMPACT_ATOMS: atom_id res chain seq x y z
N MET A 1 13.08 -5.29 30.69
CA MET A 1 11.62 -5.41 30.35
C MET A 1 10.99 -4.11 29.79
N SER A 2 11.63 -2.94 29.79
CA SER A 2 11.01 -1.65 29.35
C SER A 2 11.06 -1.39 27.84
N TYR A 3 12.10 -1.82 27.15
CA TYR A 3 12.35 -1.46 25.74
C TYR A 3 11.31 -1.97 24.73
N SER A 4 10.73 -3.16 24.94
CA SER A 4 9.69 -3.72 24.08
C SER A 4 8.33 -3.03 24.29
N GLY A 5 8.02 -2.59 25.51
CA GLY A 5 6.78 -1.90 25.84
C GLY A 5 6.72 -0.48 25.26
N GLU A 6 7.81 0.25 25.29
CA GLU A 6 7.89 1.61 24.71
C GLU A 6 7.78 1.60 23.17
N LYS A 7 8.46 0.66 22.50
CA LYS A 7 8.33 0.48 21.04
C LYS A 7 6.90 0.15 20.62
N MET A 8 6.21 -0.72 21.35
CA MET A 8 4.83 -1.11 21.05
C MET A 8 3.85 0.03 21.29
N THR A 9 4.04 0.83 22.34
CA THR A 9 3.23 2.02 22.61
C THR A 9 3.39 3.05 21.50
N SER A 10 4.62 3.25 20.99
CA SER A 10 4.90 4.13 19.86
C SER A 10 4.24 3.60 18.56
N GLN A 11 4.30 2.30 18.26
CA GLN A 11 3.68 1.70 17.09
C GLN A 11 2.15 1.86 17.10
N VAL A 12 1.50 1.61 18.24
CA VAL A 12 0.05 1.80 18.41
C VAL A 12 -0.36 3.26 18.18
N GLN A 13 0.44 4.22 18.68
CA GLN A 13 0.18 5.63 18.47
C GLN A 13 0.36 6.03 17.00
N LYS A 14 1.42 5.55 16.35
CA LYS A 14 1.65 5.75 14.91
C LYS A 14 0.51 5.17 14.08
N ALA A 15 0.01 3.97 14.40
CA ALA A 15 -1.12 3.34 13.72
C ALA A 15 -2.42 4.16 13.88
N LYS A 16 -2.72 4.65 15.09
CA LYS A 16 -3.86 5.54 15.35
C LYS A 16 -3.75 6.86 14.58
N SER A 17 -2.56 7.47 14.56
CA SER A 17 -2.32 8.71 13.80
C SER A 17 -2.48 8.47 12.30
N PHE A 18 -1.93 7.38 11.76
CA PHE A 18 -2.04 7.01 10.35
C PHE A 18 -3.50 6.84 9.91
N ARG A 19 -4.32 6.16 10.72
CA ARG A 19 -5.76 6.01 10.45
C ARG A 19 -6.46 7.35 10.31
N LYS A 20 -6.14 8.32 11.17
CA LYS A 20 -6.73 9.67 11.14
C LYS A 20 -6.35 10.50 9.91
N LEU A 21 -5.29 10.14 9.21
CA LEU A 21 -4.87 10.84 7.99
C LEU A 21 -5.71 10.47 6.75
N HIS A 22 -6.54 9.42 6.82
CA HIS A 22 -7.38 8.99 5.71
C HIS A 22 -8.73 9.72 5.72
N VAL A 23 -8.70 10.99 5.35
CA VAL A 23 -9.89 11.86 5.34
C VAL A 23 -10.37 12.05 3.91
N PRO A 24 -11.61 11.67 3.56
CA PRO A 24 -12.18 11.97 2.25
C PRO A 24 -12.06 13.47 1.93
N SER A 25 -11.69 13.80 0.71
CA SER A 25 -11.46 15.16 0.22
C SER A 25 -10.20 15.88 0.74
N GLU A 26 -9.46 15.27 1.68
CA GLU A 26 -8.15 15.73 2.17
C GLU A 26 -7.12 14.59 2.05
N PRO A 27 -6.76 14.15 0.84
CA PRO A 27 -6.04 12.90 0.65
C PRO A 27 -4.66 12.90 1.30
N LEU A 28 -4.36 11.85 2.05
CA LEU A 28 -3.01 11.53 2.45
C LEU A 28 -2.17 11.22 1.20
N ILE A 29 -1.11 11.98 0.98
CA ILE A 29 -0.17 11.73 -0.11
C ILE A 29 0.92 10.80 0.38
N LEU A 30 1.06 9.64 -0.27
CA LEU A 30 2.13 8.67 -0.03
C LEU A 30 3.02 8.59 -1.27
N PHE A 31 4.12 9.33 -1.24
CA PHE A 31 5.20 9.22 -2.22
C PHE A 31 6.02 7.99 -1.85
N ASN A 32 5.88 6.91 -2.63
CA ASN A 32 6.35 5.59 -2.22
C ASN A 32 7.87 5.50 -2.12
N ILE A 33 8.33 4.73 -1.15
CA ILE A 33 9.74 4.52 -0.80
C ILE A 33 10.13 3.04 -0.98
N TRP A 34 11.43 2.73 -0.97
CA TRP A 34 11.91 1.36 -1.15
C TRP A 34 13.04 0.93 -0.19
N ASP A 35 13.69 1.92 0.47
CA ASP A 35 14.82 1.70 1.37
C ASP A 35 14.91 2.80 2.46
N PRO A 36 15.82 2.68 3.45
CA PRO A 36 16.02 3.72 4.46
C PRO A 36 16.45 5.07 3.91
N GLY A 37 17.17 5.10 2.78
CA GLY A 37 17.63 6.34 2.14
C GLY A 37 16.44 7.13 1.56
N SER A 38 15.60 6.48 0.77
CA SER A 38 14.38 7.07 0.23
C SER A 38 13.39 7.47 1.34
N ALA A 39 13.31 6.67 2.44
CA ALA A 39 12.49 6.99 3.59
C ALA A 39 12.90 8.31 4.26
N LYS A 40 14.19 8.54 4.44
CA LYS A 40 14.72 9.80 4.97
C LYS A 40 14.42 10.97 4.03
N ALA A 41 14.72 10.82 2.74
CA ALA A 41 14.52 11.87 1.76
C ALA A 41 13.05 12.31 1.67
N VAL A 42 12.11 11.36 1.62
CA VAL A 42 10.67 11.65 1.58
C VAL A 42 10.16 12.21 2.91
N GLY A 43 10.70 11.74 4.04
CA GLY A 43 10.41 12.30 5.37
C GLY A 43 10.86 13.76 5.51
N GLU A 44 12.08 14.07 5.08
CA GLU A 44 12.63 15.43 5.08
C GLU A 44 11.87 16.38 4.14
N ALA A 45 11.24 15.85 3.09
CA ALA A 45 10.36 16.61 2.22
C ALA A 45 8.98 16.93 2.85
N GLY A 46 8.73 16.50 4.10
CA GLY A 46 7.52 16.83 4.86
C GLY A 46 6.39 15.82 4.77
N ALA A 47 6.67 14.57 4.39
CA ALA A 47 5.68 13.49 4.41
C ALA A 47 5.11 13.29 5.82
N LYS A 48 3.80 13.01 5.89
CA LYS A 48 3.11 12.69 7.17
C LYS A 48 3.17 11.20 7.52
N ALA A 49 3.41 10.35 6.53
CA ALA A 49 3.57 8.91 6.64
C ALA A 49 4.32 8.39 5.43
N LEU A 50 4.84 7.17 5.52
CA LEU A 50 5.60 6.51 4.46
C LEU A 50 4.92 5.20 4.04
N ALA A 51 5.03 4.86 2.76
CA ALA A 51 4.56 3.59 2.21
C ALA A 51 5.63 2.99 1.32
N THR A 52 5.93 1.71 1.45
CA THR A 52 6.81 1.04 0.49
C THR A 52 6.08 0.79 -0.84
N SER A 53 6.86 0.59 -1.90
CA SER A 53 6.41 0.01 -3.16
C SER A 53 7.10 -1.33 -3.32
N SER A 54 6.34 -2.43 -3.43
CA SER A 54 6.89 -3.79 -3.66
C SER A 54 7.75 -3.82 -4.91
N TRP A 55 7.25 -3.23 -5.99
CA TRP A 55 7.96 -3.11 -7.26
C TRP A 55 9.32 -2.43 -7.10
N ALA A 56 9.37 -1.27 -6.42
CA ALA A 56 10.61 -0.53 -6.23
C ALA A 56 11.59 -1.26 -5.28
N VAL A 57 11.08 -1.94 -4.25
CA VAL A 57 11.90 -2.80 -3.37
C VAL A 57 12.50 -3.94 -4.17
N SER A 58 11.72 -4.60 -5.02
CA SER A 58 12.18 -5.70 -5.86
C SER A 58 13.24 -5.23 -6.87
N GLU A 59 12.94 -4.24 -7.68
CA GLU A 59 13.84 -3.70 -8.71
C GLU A 59 15.18 -3.19 -8.13
N SER A 60 15.14 -2.48 -7.01
CA SER A 60 16.37 -1.97 -6.37
C SER A 60 17.30 -3.07 -5.86
N ASN A 61 16.82 -4.30 -5.75
CA ASN A 61 17.56 -5.45 -5.23
C ASN A 61 17.71 -6.59 -6.26
N GLY A 62 17.39 -6.33 -7.53
CA GLY A 62 17.59 -7.29 -8.63
C GLY A 62 16.57 -8.42 -8.68
N TYR A 63 15.40 -8.22 -8.06
CA TYR A 63 14.25 -9.12 -8.15
C TYR A 63 13.18 -8.53 -9.08
N THR A 64 12.29 -9.37 -9.57
CA THR A 64 11.02 -8.94 -10.20
C THR A 64 9.93 -8.83 -9.15
N ASP A 65 8.93 -7.97 -9.40
CA ASP A 65 7.70 -7.88 -8.60
C ASP A 65 6.87 -9.17 -8.73
N GLY A 66 5.91 -9.40 -7.84
CA GLY A 66 5.09 -10.61 -7.84
C GLY A 66 5.56 -11.67 -6.84
N GLU A 67 5.91 -11.24 -5.63
CA GLU A 67 6.39 -12.10 -4.51
C GLU A 67 7.70 -12.86 -4.81
N HIS A 68 8.49 -12.43 -5.82
CA HIS A 68 9.79 -13.04 -6.11
C HIS A 68 10.90 -12.58 -5.16
N THR A 69 10.72 -11.43 -4.49
CA THR A 69 11.63 -11.01 -3.42
C THR A 69 11.38 -11.87 -2.18
N PRO A 70 12.40 -12.54 -1.62
CA PRO A 70 12.20 -13.37 -0.43
C PRO A 70 11.54 -12.59 0.72
N LEU A 71 10.51 -13.14 1.35
CA LEU A 71 9.79 -12.50 2.45
C LEU A 71 10.71 -12.07 3.59
N SER A 72 11.74 -12.86 3.91
CA SER A 72 12.73 -12.51 4.94
C SER A 72 13.49 -11.23 4.60
N PHE A 73 13.80 -11.02 3.32
CA PHE A 73 14.45 -9.80 2.84
C PHE A 73 13.49 -8.59 2.93
N VAL A 74 12.24 -8.76 2.50
CA VAL A 74 11.21 -7.70 2.59
C VAL A 74 11.05 -7.25 4.04
N MET A 75 10.97 -8.20 4.99
CA MET A 75 10.81 -7.88 6.42
C MET A 75 12.06 -7.23 7.03
N GLU A 76 13.25 -7.64 6.63
CA GLU A 76 14.50 -7.01 7.10
C GLU A 76 14.62 -5.58 6.54
N ASN A 77 14.32 -5.35 5.27
CA ASN A 77 14.30 -4.02 4.68
C ASN A 77 13.26 -3.13 5.37
N LEU A 78 12.05 -3.64 5.60
CA LEU A 78 10.99 -2.94 6.33
C LEU A 78 11.44 -2.52 7.74
N ARG A 79 12.09 -3.44 8.49
CA ARG A 79 12.62 -3.14 9.82
C ARG A 79 13.63 -1.98 9.77
N ARG A 80 14.55 -1.99 8.80
CA ARG A 80 15.55 -0.94 8.60
C ARG A 80 14.91 0.41 8.21
N ILE A 81 13.86 0.38 7.39
CA ILE A 81 13.08 1.57 7.04
C ILE A 81 12.41 2.15 8.30
N VAL A 82 11.74 1.31 9.09
CA VAL A 82 11.06 1.74 10.33
C VAL A 82 12.03 2.31 11.35
N GLU A 83 13.23 1.73 11.47
CA GLU A 83 14.28 2.24 12.37
C GLU A 83 14.92 3.56 11.91
N ALA A 84 14.80 3.89 10.63
CA ALA A 84 15.37 5.11 10.05
C ALA A 84 14.46 6.35 10.17
N THR A 85 13.23 6.20 10.70
CA THR A 85 12.24 7.29 10.74
C THR A 85 11.32 7.20 11.96
N ASP A 86 10.84 8.36 12.43
CA ASP A 86 9.77 8.45 13.42
C ASP A 86 8.36 8.47 12.79
N LEU A 87 8.26 8.53 11.47
CA LEU A 87 6.99 8.54 10.77
C LEU A 87 6.29 7.16 10.80
N PRO A 88 4.96 7.12 10.69
CA PRO A 88 4.23 5.87 10.44
C PRO A 88 4.66 5.25 9.11
N VAL A 89 4.96 3.95 9.09
CA VAL A 89 5.34 3.20 7.88
C VAL A 89 4.32 2.11 7.60
N THR A 90 3.68 2.14 6.41
CA THR A 90 2.87 1.05 5.87
C THR A 90 3.65 0.30 4.79
N VAL A 91 3.45 -1.01 4.69
CA VAL A 91 4.19 -1.87 3.76
C VAL A 91 3.29 -2.39 2.64
N ASP A 92 3.83 -2.47 1.44
CA ASP A 92 3.19 -3.19 0.35
C ASP A 92 3.57 -4.67 0.45
N LEU A 93 2.59 -5.52 0.71
CA LEU A 93 2.75 -6.97 0.88
C LEU A 93 2.24 -7.76 -0.32
N GLU A 94 1.98 -7.09 -1.42
CA GLU A 94 1.48 -7.74 -2.63
C GLU A 94 0.24 -8.60 -2.30
N SER A 95 0.21 -9.89 -2.67
CA SER A 95 -0.88 -10.77 -2.29
C SER A 95 -0.77 -11.33 -0.86
N GLY A 96 0.32 -11.06 -0.12
CA GLY A 96 0.52 -11.42 1.29
C GLY A 96 1.47 -12.60 1.53
N TYR A 97 2.28 -12.99 0.54
CA TYR A 97 3.33 -14.01 0.66
C TYR A 97 2.83 -15.34 1.22
N GLY A 98 1.66 -15.77 0.78
CA GLY A 98 1.12 -17.05 1.26
C GLY A 98 -0.08 -17.57 0.48
N ASP A 99 -0.10 -18.89 0.23
CA ASP A 99 -1.17 -19.57 -0.52
C ASP A 99 -2.48 -19.66 0.27
N THR A 100 -2.39 -19.63 1.60
CA THR A 100 -3.54 -19.77 2.49
C THR A 100 -3.77 -18.52 3.32
N ALA A 101 -5.00 -18.28 3.75
CA ALA A 101 -5.34 -17.17 4.64
C ALA A 101 -4.50 -17.19 5.93
N LYS A 102 -4.24 -18.38 6.50
CA LYS A 102 -3.39 -18.55 7.68
C LYS A 102 -1.96 -18.03 7.46
N LYS A 103 -1.35 -18.35 6.31
CA LYS A 103 0.00 -17.86 5.97
C LYS A 103 0.03 -16.34 5.80
N VAL A 104 -1.02 -15.74 5.23
CA VAL A 104 -1.15 -14.28 5.19
C VAL A 104 -1.16 -13.70 6.61
N GLY A 105 -1.92 -14.30 7.55
CA GLY A 105 -1.87 -13.90 8.95
C GLY A 105 -0.46 -13.98 9.56
N GLU A 106 0.30 -15.02 9.22
CA GLU A 106 1.70 -15.16 9.66
C GLU A 106 2.58 -14.03 9.09
N THR A 107 2.41 -13.67 7.81
CA THR A 107 3.09 -12.53 7.16
C THR A 107 2.77 -11.20 7.84
N ILE A 108 1.49 -10.95 8.15
CA ILE A 108 1.09 -9.78 8.93
C ILE A 108 1.79 -9.75 10.30
N GLY A 109 1.90 -10.90 10.96
CA GLY A 109 2.64 -11.02 12.22
C GLY A 109 4.13 -10.63 12.09
N LEU A 110 4.76 -10.94 10.97
CA LEU A 110 6.14 -10.52 10.68
C LEU A 110 6.23 -9.01 10.42
N ALA A 111 5.31 -8.44 9.64
CA ALA A 111 5.25 -7.00 9.37
C ALA A 111 5.02 -6.19 10.65
N LEU A 112 4.14 -6.66 11.55
CA LEU A 112 3.93 -6.06 12.88
C LEU A 112 5.22 -6.09 13.72
N LYS A 113 5.95 -7.21 13.74
CA LYS A 113 7.25 -7.33 14.44
C LYS A 113 8.31 -6.40 13.86
N ALA A 114 8.31 -6.17 12.55
CA ALA A 114 9.19 -5.21 11.89
C ALA A 114 8.81 -3.75 12.19
N GLY A 115 7.64 -3.49 12.79
CA GLY A 115 7.20 -2.17 13.22
C GLY A 115 6.27 -1.44 12.25
N ALA A 116 5.80 -2.10 11.19
CA ALA A 116 4.78 -1.53 10.29
C ALA A 116 3.46 -1.26 11.03
N ILE A 117 2.74 -0.24 10.56
CA ILE A 117 1.44 0.16 11.12
C ILE A 117 0.27 -0.15 10.17
N GLY A 118 0.53 -0.69 9.02
CA GLY A 118 -0.45 -1.06 8.01
C GLY A 118 0.18 -1.77 6.83
N CYS A 119 -0.66 -2.28 5.94
CA CYS A 119 -0.23 -2.88 4.68
C CYS A 119 -1.20 -2.61 3.54
N ASN A 120 -0.72 -2.73 2.29
CA ASN A 120 -1.57 -3.11 1.16
C ASN A 120 -1.64 -4.63 1.11
N LEU A 121 -2.81 -5.16 0.75
CA LEU A 121 -3.05 -6.59 0.53
C LEU A 121 -3.97 -6.76 -0.67
N GLU A 122 -3.43 -7.23 -1.79
CA GLU A 122 -4.13 -7.33 -3.06
C GLU A 122 -4.86 -8.66 -3.27
N ASP A 123 -5.85 -8.63 -4.16
CA ASP A 123 -6.70 -9.76 -4.48
C ASP A 123 -6.29 -10.51 -5.76
N SER A 124 -5.13 -10.21 -6.32
CA SER A 124 -4.55 -10.94 -7.46
C SER A 124 -3.76 -12.17 -7.03
N PHE A 125 -3.71 -13.17 -7.92
CA PHE A 125 -2.72 -14.25 -7.80
C PHE A 125 -1.38 -13.79 -8.34
N PRO A 126 -0.26 -13.96 -7.61
CA PRO A 126 1.05 -13.49 -8.06
C PRO A 126 1.54 -14.22 -9.32
N GLU A 127 1.12 -15.47 -9.53
CA GLU A 127 1.60 -16.30 -10.64
C GLU A 127 1.08 -15.84 -12.02
N ASN A 128 -0.09 -15.21 -12.07
CA ASN A 128 -0.73 -14.87 -13.34
C ASN A 128 -1.55 -13.58 -13.34
N GLY A 129 -1.59 -12.86 -12.20
CA GLY A 129 -2.33 -11.61 -12.04
C GLY A 129 -3.86 -11.74 -12.05
N SER A 130 -4.42 -12.95 -12.16
CA SER A 130 -5.89 -13.12 -12.15
C SER A 130 -6.48 -12.85 -10.77
N LEU A 131 -7.74 -12.38 -10.75
CA LEU A 131 -8.41 -12.07 -9.48
C LEU A 131 -8.80 -13.33 -8.71
N ARG A 132 -8.54 -13.33 -7.42
CA ARG A 132 -9.11 -14.30 -6.47
C ARG A 132 -10.63 -14.10 -6.40
N LYS A 133 -11.36 -15.17 -6.10
CA LYS A 133 -12.77 -15.05 -5.71
C LYS A 133 -12.88 -14.17 -4.46
N THR A 134 -13.91 -13.32 -4.40
CA THR A 134 -14.11 -12.38 -3.28
C THR A 134 -14.06 -13.09 -1.93
N VAL A 135 -14.69 -14.29 -1.81
CA VAL A 135 -14.67 -15.07 -0.56
C VAL A 135 -13.25 -15.49 -0.13
N GLN A 136 -12.37 -15.80 -1.07
CA GLN A 136 -10.99 -16.16 -0.75
C GLN A 136 -10.20 -14.96 -0.19
N GLN A 137 -10.40 -13.77 -0.77
CA GLN A 137 -9.76 -12.56 -0.27
C GLN A 137 -10.35 -12.12 1.08
N VAL A 138 -11.65 -12.27 1.28
CA VAL A 138 -12.32 -12.05 2.57
C VAL A 138 -11.68 -12.87 3.68
N ASP A 139 -11.41 -14.15 3.45
CA ASP A 139 -10.77 -15.01 4.46
C ASP A 139 -9.32 -14.56 4.75
N ARG A 140 -8.60 -14.08 3.74
CA ARG A 140 -7.24 -13.54 3.88
C ARG A 140 -7.24 -12.25 4.71
N ILE A 141 -8.19 -11.33 4.45
CA ILE A 141 -8.34 -10.08 5.21
C ILE A 141 -8.75 -10.39 6.67
N ARG A 142 -9.66 -11.35 6.91
CA ARG A 142 -10.04 -11.77 8.27
C ARG A 142 -8.84 -12.29 9.06
N GLN A 143 -7.99 -13.12 8.45
CA GLN A 143 -6.79 -13.61 9.13
C GLN A 143 -5.76 -12.48 9.38
N ALA A 144 -5.63 -11.54 8.44
CA ALA A 144 -4.80 -10.35 8.64
C ALA A 144 -5.32 -9.51 9.82
N ARG A 145 -6.63 -9.26 9.91
CA ARG A 145 -7.28 -8.53 11.00
C ARG A 145 -7.11 -9.25 12.32
N GLN A 146 -7.43 -10.54 12.38
CA GLN A 146 -7.26 -11.35 13.58
C GLN A 146 -5.83 -11.24 14.12
N ARG A 147 -4.83 -11.34 13.25
CA ARG A 147 -3.43 -11.26 13.66
C ARG A 147 -3.04 -9.89 14.20
N ALA A 148 -3.61 -8.81 13.65
CA ALA A 148 -3.42 -7.45 14.14
C ALA A 148 -4.07 -7.25 15.52
N ASP A 149 -5.27 -7.78 15.71
CA ASP A 149 -6.02 -7.69 16.97
C ASP A 149 -5.32 -8.47 18.09
N GLU A 150 -4.80 -9.67 17.81
CA GLU A 150 -3.96 -10.45 18.75
C GLU A 150 -2.71 -9.69 19.19
N ALA A 151 -2.13 -8.87 18.31
CA ALA A 151 -0.98 -8.02 18.60
C ALA A 151 -1.36 -6.71 19.32
N ASN A 152 -2.66 -6.41 19.50
CA ASN A 152 -3.18 -5.16 20.04
C ASN A 152 -2.69 -3.89 19.29
N VAL A 153 -2.43 -3.99 18.00
CA VAL A 153 -2.07 -2.87 17.12
C VAL A 153 -3.24 -2.59 16.19
N PRO A 154 -3.78 -1.35 16.13
CA PRO A 154 -4.83 -0.98 15.20
C PRO A 154 -4.26 -0.85 13.76
N PHE A 155 -3.71 -1.96 13.27
CA PHE A 155 -3.02 -2.09 12.01
C PHE A 155 -3.96 -1.77 10.84
N PHE A 156 -3.53 -0.89 9.93
CA PHE A 156 -4.34 -0.42 8.81
C PHE A 156 -4.23 -1.38 7.62
N ILE A 157 -5.29 -2.14 7.35
CA ILE A 157 -5.37 -3.04 6.21
C ILE A 157 -5.99 -2.27 5.04
N ASN A 158 -5.16 -1.89 4.06
CA ASN A 158 -5.58 -1.27 2.82
C ASN A 158 -5.82 -2.37 1.78
N ALA A 159 -7.05 -2.87 1.70
CA ALA A 159 -7.41 -3.93 0.77
C ALA A 159 -7.33 -3.40 -0.66
N ARG A 160 -6.44 -3.97 -1.47
CA ARG A 160 -6.28 -3.64 -2.88
C ARG A 160 -7.13 -4.58 -3.73
N THR A 161 -7.83 -4.00 -4.72
CA THR A 161 -8.44 -4.77 -5.79
C THR A 161 -7.87 -4.41 -7.14
N ASP A 162 -7.51 -5.40 -7.90
CA ASP A 162 -6.90 -5.24 -9.21
C ASP A 162 -7.93 -5.31 -10.36
N VAL A 163 -9.21 -5.12 -10.07
CA VAL A 163 -10.31 -5.13 -11.06
C VAL A 163 -10.00 -4.25 -12.27
N PHE A 164 -9.45 -3.05 -12.06
CA PHE A 164 -9.20 -2.10 -13.15
C PHE A 164 -7.90 -2.36 -13.92
N ILE A 165 -6.96 -3.11 -13.38
CA ILE A 165 -5.76 -3.49 -14.12
C ILE A 165 -5.94 -4.79 -14.94
N GLN A 166 -7.08 -5.49 -14.79
CA GLN A 166 -7.42 -6.67 -15.61
C GLN A 166 -7.76 -6.32 -17.07
N VAL A 167 -8.12 -5.08 -17.33
CA VAL A 167 -8.54 -4.61 -18.65
C VAL A 167 -7.88 -3.28 -18.98
N SER A 168 -7.89 -2.89 -20.26
CA SER A 168 -7.34 -1.61 -20.67
C SER A 168 -8.16 -0.43 -20.13
N GLN A 169 -7.54 0.72 -19.90
CA GLN A 169 -8.23 1.93 -19.40
C GLN A 169 -9.44 2.34 -20.26
N LYS A 170 -9.42 2.06 -21.58
CA LYS A 170 -10.52 2.38 -22.50
C LYS A 170 -11.78 1.54 -22.24
N GLU A 171 -11.64 0.43 -21.54
CA GLU A 171 -12.74 -0.48 -21.19
C GLU A 171 -13.29 -0.21 -19.80
N HIS A 172 -12.70 0.74 -19.05
CA HIS A 172 -13.18 1.12 -17.73
C HIS A 172 -14.57 1.73 -17.82
N ASN A 173 -15.48 1.23 -17.00
CA ASN A 173 -16.90 1.63 -17.03
C ASN A 173 -17.58 1.41 -15.66
N GLY A 174 -18.87 1.78 -15.57
CA GLY A 174 -19.66 1.63 -14.35
C GLY A 174 -19.84 0.19 -13.87
N ALA A 175 -19.79 -0.82 -14.75
CA ALA A 175 -19.89 -2.22 -14.34
C ALA A 175 -18.64 -2.66 -13.55
N LEU A 176 -17.44 -2.20 -13.95
CA LEU A 176 -16.22 -2.45 -13.17
C LEU A 176 -16.26 -1.74 -11.82
N VAL A 177 -16.84 -0.52 -11.76
CA VAL A 177 -17.07 0.18 -10.47
C VAL A 177 -17.99 -0.65 -9.58
N ALA A 178 -19.09 -1.19 -10.11
CA ALA A 178 -19.99 -2.04 -9.34
C ALA A 178 -19.29 -3.30 -8.83
N GLN A 179 -18.50 -3.97 -9.66
CA GLN A 179 -17.69 -5.12 -9.26
C GLN A 179 -16.68 -4.77 -8.16
N ALA A 180 -16.01 -3.63 -8.26
CA ALA A 180 -15.08 -3.15 -7.24
C ALA A 180 -15.82 -2.82 -5.93
N LEU A 181 -17.02 -2.24 -5.98
CA LEU A 181 -17.83 -1.94 -4.80
C LEU A 181 -18.33 -3.19 -4.08
N GLU A 182 -18.73 -4.24 -4.80
CA GLU A 182 -19.07 -5.54 -4.17
C GLU A 182 -17.90 -6.07 -3.35
N ARG A 183 -16.67 -5.98 -3.89
CA ARG A 183 -15.45 -6.34 -3.16
C ARG A 183 -15.19 -5.40 -1.98
N ALA A 184 -15.34 -4.09 -2.15
CA ALA A 184 -15.15 -3.11 -1.08
C ALA A 184 -16.05 -3.39 0.13
N HIS A 185 -17.33 -3.70 -0.08
CA HIS A 185 -18.26 -4.06 0.98
C HIS A 185 -17.83 -5.35 1.69
N ALA A 186 -17.53 -6.40 0.94
CA ALA A 186 -17.09 -7.67 1.51
C ALA A 186 -15.75 -7.53 2.29
N TYR A 187 -14.83 -6.68 1.81
CA TYR A 187 -13.56 -6.44 2.48
C TYR A 187 -13.72 -5.59 3.74
N ALA A 188 -14.63 -4.61 3.72
CA ALA A 188 -14.99 -3.84 4.92
C ALA A 188 -15.54 -4.75 6.03
N GLU A 189 -16.49 -5.63 5.70
CA GLU A 189 -17.04 -6.63 6.65
C GLU A 189 -15.98 -7.62 7.15
N ALA A 190 -14.93 -7.87 6.35
CA ALA A 190 -13.80 -8.71 6.75
C ALA A 190 -12.80 -8.00 7.65
N GLY A 191 -12.90 -6.67 7.83
CA GLY A 191 -12.05 -5.87 8.70
C GLY A 191 -10.96 -5.08 7.96
N ALA A 192 -11.10 -4.82 6.67
CA ALA A 192 -10.26 -3.83 5.98
C ALA A 192 -10.56 -2.41 6.49
N ASP A 193 -9.56 -1.52 6.40
CA ASP A 193 -9.64 -0.12 6.86
C ASP A 193 -9.62 0.88 5.72
N GLY A 194 -9.15 0.47 4.56
CA GLY A 194 -9.09 1.25 3.34
C GLY A 194 -9.28 0.38 2.11
N PHE A 195 -9.58 1.02 0.99
CA PHE A 195 -9.82 0.35 -0.28
C PHE A 195 -8.94 0.95 -1.37
N PHE A 196 -8.01 0.17 -1.90
CA PHE A 196 -7.05 0.61 -2.90
C PHE A 196 -7.41 0.08 -4.29
N VAL A 197 -7.48 0.99 -5.26
CA VAL A 197 -7.95 0.71 -6.62
C VAL A 197 -6.94 1.26 -7.64
N PRO A 198 -5.81 0.54 -7.87
CA PRO A 198 -4.84 0.92 -8.88
C PRO A 198 -5.44 0.78 -10.29
N GLY A 199 -4.93 1.56 -11.25
CA GLY A 199 -5.37 1.55 -12.64
C GLY A 199 -6.57 2.44 -12.93
N LEU A 200 -7.40 2.78 -11.96
CA LEU A 200 -8.55 3.67 -12.16
C LEU A 200 -8.10 5.13 -12.21
N ALA A 201 -8.26 5.77 -13.39
CA ALA A 201 -7.86 7.16 -13.63
C ALA A 201 -9.03 8.08 -14.00
N ASP A 202 -10.14 7.54 -14.52
CA ASP A 202 -11.32 8.35 -14.90
C ASP A 202 -11.96 9.02 -13.67
N LEU A 203 -12.01 10.35 -13.67
CA LEU A 203 -12.49 11.15 -12.55
C LEU A 203 -13.98 10.98 -12.25
N GLY A 204 -14.80 10.62 -13.25
CA GLY A 204 -16.22 10.33 -13.05
C GLY A 204 -16.44 8.99 -12.38
N LEU A 205 -15.71 7.96 -12.81
CA LEU A 205 -15.73 6.64 -12.18
C LEU A 205 -15.15 6.67 -10.75
N ILE A 206 -14.09 7.46 -10.52
CA ILE A 206 -13.54 7.69 -9.17
C ILE A 206 -14.61 8.33 -8.27
N ALA A 207 -15.33 9.36 -8.74
CA ALA A 207 -16.38 10.00 -7.95
C ALA A 207 -17.52 9.02 -7.61
N ASN A 208 -17.90 8.15 -8.54
CA ASN A 208 -18.91 7.11 -8.28
C ASN A 208 -18.43 6.09 -7.23
N LEU A 209 -17.17 5.67 -7.36
CA LEU A 209 -16.55 4.72 -6.42
C LEU A 209 -16.45 5.31 -5.01
N THR A 210 -15.90 6.50 -4.86
CA THR A 210 -15.68 7.13 -3.55
C THR A 210 -16.99 7.43 -2.82
N LYS A 211 -18.03 7.84 -3.57
CA LYS A 211 -19.37 8.12 -3.03
C LYS A 211 -20.05 6.88 -2.45
N ALA A 212 -19.81 5.71 -3.03
CA ALA A 212 -20.50 4.46 -2.68
C ALA A 212 -19.62 3.49 -1.85
N SER A 213 -18.32 3.73 -1.77
CA SER A 213 -17.41 2.87 -1.00
C SER A 213 -17.66 3.00 0.51
N PRO A 214 -17.75 1.88 1.25
CA PRO A 214 -17.83 1.90 2.71
C PRO A 214 -16.50 2.25 3.38
N LEU A 215 -15.40 2.30 2.61
CA LEU A 215 -14.04 2.51 3.07
C LEU A 215 -13.41 3.75 2.44
N PRO A 216 -12.47 4.42 3.12
CA PRO A 216 -11.62 5.43 2.52
C PRO A 216 -10.92 4.90 1.28
N VAL A 217 -11.03 5.61 0.15
CA VAL A 217 -10.50 5.16 -1.14
C VAL A 217 -9.10 5.69 -1.37
N ASN A 218 -8.19 4.77 -1.75
CA ASN A 218 -6.85 5.06 -2.23
C ASN A 218 -6.81 4.92 -3.76
N ILE A 219 -6.27 5.92 -4.44
CA ILE A 219 -6.00 5.91 -5.89
C ILE A 219 -4.50 5.94 -6.13
N MET A 220 -4.02 5.17 -7.11
CA MET A 220 -2.65 5.25 -7.58
C MET A 220 -2.57 6.24 -8.75
N VAL A 221 -1.54 7.07 -8.72
CA VAL A 221 -1.33 8.13 -9.69
C VAL A 221 0.09 8.13 -10.22
N SER A 222 0.31 8.87 -11.31
CA SER A 222 1.62 9.26 -11.83
C SER A 222 1.96 10.71 -11.49
N GLU A 223 3.16 11.17 -11.90
CA GLU A 223 3.76 12.45 -11.56
C GLU A 223 2.83 13.66 -11.80
N ASP A 224 2.13 13.68 -12.93
CA ASP A 224 1.26 14.81 -13.33
C ASP A 224 -0.19 14.71 -12.83
N ALA A 225 -0.43 14.01 -11.74
CA ALA A 225 -1.78 13.72 -11.27
C ALA A 225 -2.53 14.98 -10.81
N PRO A 226 -3.81 15.11 -11.15
CA PRO A 226 -4.63 16.23 -10.72
C PRO A 226 -5.11 16.09 -9.28
N LEU A 227 -4.21 16.21 -8.30
CA LEU A 227 -4.47 15.96 -6.87
C LEU A 227 -5.69 16.73 -6.34
N SER A 228 -5.84 18.00 -6.73
CA SER A 228 -7.01 18.81 -6.33
C SER A 228 -8.32 18.26 -6.90
N ALA A 229 -8.29 17.68 -8.11
CA ALA A 229 -9.47 17.05 -8.70
C ALA A 229 -9.83 15.73 -8.00
N LEU A 230 -8.84 14.95 -7.58
CA LEU A 230 -9.04 13.73 -6.78
C LEU A 230 -9.62 14.05 -5.39
N ALA A 231 -9.08 15.08 -4.72
CA ALA A 231 -9.61 15.57 -3.45
C ALA A 231 -11.09 15.93 -3.56
N LYS A 232 -11.47 16.75 -4.55
CA LYS A 232 -12.88 17.13 -4.79
C LYS A 232 -13.80 15.95 -5.07
N ARG A 233 -13.27 14.77 -5.38
CA ARG A 233 -14.03 13.53 -5.61
C ARG A 233 -14.02 12.57 -4.44
N GLY A 234 -13.58 13.03 -3.26
CA GLY A 234 -13.66 12.24 -2.04
C GLY A 234 -12.54 11.20 -1.88
N VAL A 235 -11.47 11.28 -2.66
CA VAL A 235 -10.29 10.43 -2.46
C VAL A 235 -9.67 10.74 -1.11
N ALA A 236 -9.32 9.70 -0.33
CA ALA A 236 -8.76 9.83 1.01
C ALA A 236 -7.25 9.53 1.07
N ARG A 237 -6.72 8.87 0.06
CA ARG A 237 -5.29 8.52 -0.06
C ARG A 237 -4.88 8.51 -1.52
N VAL A 238 -3.66 8.99 -1.77
CA VAL A 238 -3.01 8.93 -3.08
C VAL A 238 -1.66 8.25 -2.92
N SER A 239 -1.38 7.26 -3.75
CA SER A 239 -0.10 6.53 -3.82
C SER A 239 0.52 6.68 -5.21
N TYR A 240 1.85 6.68 -5.28
CA TYR A 240 2.61 6.85 -6.54
C TYR A 240 3.21 5.54 -7.07
N GLY A 241 3.12 4.45 -6.31
CA GLY A 241 3.62 3.14 -6.74
C GLY A 241 5.11 3.14 -7.06
N ALA A 242 5.46 2.74 -8.27
CA ALA A 242 6.84 2.65 -8.74
C ALA A 242 7.46 3.98 -9.20
N ASP A 243 6.64 5.00 -9.52
CA ASP A 243 7.09 6.23 -10.15
C ASP A 243 8.23 6.95 -9.39
N PRO A 244 8.22 7.07 -8.04
CA PRO A 244 9.32 7.70 -7.32
C PRO A 244 10.68 7.04 -7.57
N TYR A 245 10.72 5.72 -7.62
CA TYR A 245 11.94 4.98 -7.96
C TYR A 245 12.37 5.25 -9.40
N ILE A 246 11.43 5.15 -10.35
CA ILE A 246 11.70 5.35 -11.78
C ILE A 246 12.28 6.75 -12.04
N VAL A 247 11.68 7.78 -11.46
CA VAL A 247 12.16 9.17 -11.59
C VAL A 247 13.56 9.33 -10.99
N THR A 248 13.78 8.74 -9.80
CA THR A 248 15.08 8.80 -9.13
C THR A 248 16.17 8.10 -9.96
N MET A 249 15.89 6.93 -10.51
CA MET A 249 16.85 6.20 -11.36
C MET A 249 17.14 6.93 -12.67
N LYS A 250 16.16 7.59 -13.27
CA LYS A 250 16.40 8.46 -14.45
C LYS A 250 17.31 9.64 -14.09
N ALA A 251 17.08 10.31 -12.97
CA ALA A 251 17.92 11.41 -12.52
C ALA A 251 19.37 10.96 -12.24
N LEU A 252 19.55 9.80 -11.60
CA LEU A 252 20.86 9.18 -11.38
C LEU A 252 21.56 8.87 -12.71
N GLN A 253 20.85 8.29 -13.67
CA GLN A 253 21.38 7.98 -14.99
C GLN A 253 21.85 9.23 -15.74
N GLU A 254 21.08 10.31 -15.67
CA GLU A 254 21.45 11.59 -16.27
C GLU A 254 22.70 12.21 -15.62
N ALA A 255 22.76 12.17 -14.29
CA ALA A 255 23.94 12.65 -13.54
C ALA A 255 25.21 11.84 -13.92
N ALA A 256 25.09 10.51 -14.02
CA ALA A 256 26.15 9.62 -14.42
C ALA A 256 26.65 9.92 -15.86
N ARG A 257 25.75 10.15 -16.81
CA ARG A 257 26.10 10.57 -18.18
C ARG A 257 26.88 11.90 -18.21
N LYS A 258 26.43 12.88 -17.39
CA LYS A 258 27.14 14.18 -17.25
C LYS A 258 28.54 14.03 -16.66
N ALA A 259 28.72 13.08 -15.75
CA ALA A 259 30.04 12.77 -15.17
C ALA A 259 31.00 12.08 -16.19
N LYS A 260 30.57 11.84 -17.44
CA LYS A 260 31.37 11.23 -18.51
C LYS A 260 32.05 9.93 -18.08
N LEU A 261 31.27 9.03 -17.47
CA LEU A 261 31.73 7.67 -17.18
C LEU A 261 32.23 7.01 -18.47
N ARG A 262 33.46 6.50 -18.46
CA ARG A 262 34.12 5.83 -19.58
C ARG A 262 34.15 4.33 -19.36
#